data_01ac290a8781faec2a654338d557d495
#
_entry.id   01ac290a8781faec2a654338d557d495
#
_cell.length_a   1.000
_cell.length_b   1.000
_cell.length_c   1.000
_cell.angle_alpha   90.00
_cell.angle_beta   90.00
_cell.angle_gamma   90.00
#
_symmetry.space_group_name_H-M   'P 1'
#
loop_
_entity.id
_entity.type
_entity.pdbx_description
1 polymer ?
#
loop_
_entity_poly.entity_id
_entity_poly.type
_entity_poly.pdbx_seq_one_letter_code
_entity_poly.pdbx_strand_id
1 'polypeptide(L)'
;MIYTLTLNPSIDYIINVENFVPGDINLTKSEYKLPGGKGINVSQVLTNLQTPNTTLGFTGGFTGDFIKKSLDKKDINHDFIEVSGDTRINIKMKDINSESEINGNSPEISSEALKKLKVKLGSLITGDTLVLSGSVPKSISSTIYKDIMTDIPNGVKVILDAKGEALLEGIKGKPYMIKPNNHELGDIFDVKLDSIEDTILYGKKLLDLGAQNIIVSMAGDGALLITPTASYIANAPKGKLVNSVGAGDSLVAGFTCGVYKGLDILKAFKLGIACGSASAFSENLCTEIEVERLLKEVKIEQIIETP
;
A
#
# COMPACT_ATOMS: atom_id res chain seq x y z
N MET A 1 11.96 -10.57 9.79
CA MET A 1 10.68 -9.98 10.23
C MET A 1 10.17 -9.00 9.18
N ILE A 2 8.83 -8.75 9.10
CA ILE A 2 8.28 -7.69 8.23
C ILE A 2 7.86 -6.52 9.11
N TYR A 3 8.23 -5.32 8.70
CA TYR A 3 7.76 -4.06 9.28
C TYR A 3 6.99 -3.27 8.22
N THR A 4 5.84 -2.72 8.58
CA THR A 4 5.11 -1.79 7.72
C THR A 4 5.12 -0.40 8.34
N LEU A 5 5.41 0.61 7.56
CA LEU A 5 5.42 2.00 8.03
C LEU A 5 4.30 2.78 7.37
N THR A 6 3.43 3.36 8.20
CA THR A 6 2.39 4.30 7.80
C THR A 6 2.67 5.65 8.45
N LEU A 7 3.23 6.61 7.70
CA LEU A 7 3.53 7.94 8.24
C LEU A 7 2.26 8.76 8.54
N ASN A 8 1.17 8.45 7.86
CA ASN A 8 -0.08 9.21 7.90
C ASN A 8 -1.32 8.30 8.04
N PRO A 9 -1.43 7.54 9.14
CA PRO A 9 -2.59 6.70 9.40
C PRO A 9 -3.88 7.52 9.52
N SER A 10 -5.01 6.84 9.47
CA SER A 10 -6.34 7.47 9.60
C SER A 10 -7.33 6.54 10.28
N ILE A 11 -8.41 7.11 10.78
CA ILE A 11 -9.67 6.38 10.87
C ILE A 11 -10.38 6.58 9.52
N ASP A 12 -10.67 5.51 8.81
CA ASP A 12 -11.55 5.57 7.66
C ASP A 12 -12.99 5.41 8.16
N TYR A 13 -13.76 6.50 8.10
CA TYR A 13 -15.14 6.55 8.50
C TYR A 13 -16.02 6.43 7.26
N ILE A 14 -16.58 5.24 7.08
CA ILE A 14 -17.44 4.91 5.95
C ILE A 14 -18.87 5.22 6.34
N ILE A 15 -19.54 6.07 5.55
CA ILE A 15 -20.94 6.44 5.72
C ILE A 15 -21.72 6.15 4.44
N ASN A 16 -22.88 5.52 4.57
CA ASN A 16 -23.80 5.34 3.47
C ASN A 16 -24.97 6.34 3.65
N VAL A 17 -25.15 7.20 2.67
CA VAL A 17 -26.22 8.21 2.64
C VAL A 17 -27.01 8.00 1.35
N GLU A 18 -28.32 7.83 1.44
CA GLU A 18 -29.14 7.72 0.24
C GLU A 18 -29.63 9.12 -0.18
N ASN A 19 -29.42 9.46 -1.45
CA ASN A 19 -29.80 10.75 -2.04
C ASN A 19 -29.17 11.95 -1.30
N PHE A 20 -27.85 11.98 -1.22
CA PHE A 20 -27.13 13.09 -0.58
C PHE A 20 -27.45 14.43 -1.24
N VAL A 21 -27.92 15.39 -0.44
CA VAL A 21 -28.24 16.75 -0.87
C VAL A 21 -27.30 17.75 -0.23
N PRO A 22 -26.41 18.39 -0.99
CA PRO A 22 -25.55 19.45 -0.44
C PRO A 22 -26.36 20.60 0.13
N GLY A 23 -26.01 21.05 1.35
CA GLY A 23 -26.66 22.17 2.03
C GLY A 23 -27.90 21.80 2.85
N ASP A 24 -28.28 20.52 2.88
CA ASP A 24 -29.41 20.02 3.67
C ASP A 24 -28.92 19.04 4.77
N ILE A 25 -29.86 18.67 5.66
CA ILE A 25 -29.62 17.65 6.69
C ILE A 25 -29.75 16.27 6.03
N ASN A 26 -28.67 15.52 5.98
CA ASN A 26 -28.64 14.16 5.46
C ASN A 26 -28.48 13.16 6.60
N LEU A 27 -29.26 12.08 6.58
CA LEU A 27 -29.17 11.01 7.57
C LEU A 27 -28.43 9.81 7.00
N THR A 28 -27.53 9.22 7.79
CA THR A 28 -26.83 8.01 7.40
C THR A 28 -27.79 6.81 7.49
N LYS A 29 -27.73 5.92 6.49
CA LYS A 29 -28.41 4.62 6.52
C LYS A 29 -27.57 3.60 7.32
N SER A 30 -26.28 3.66 7.17
CA SER A 30 -25.32 2.85 7.93
C SER A 30 -23.98 3.56 8.02
N GLU A 31 -23.23 3.25 9.06
CA GLU A 31 -21.89 3.78 9.25
C GLU A 31 -20.99 2.80 9.99
N TYR A 32 -19.70 2.84 9.68
CA TYR A 32 -18.69 2.08 10.40
C TYR A 32 -17.31 2.71 10.28
N LYS A 33 -16.42 2.33 11.17
CA LYS A 33 -15.08 2.90 11.28
C LYS A 33 -14.04 1.78 11.18
N LEU A 34 -13.02 2.00 10.37
CA LEU A 34 -11.90 1.08 10.20
C LEU A 34 -10.57 1.78 10.47
N PRO A 35 -9.58 1.08 11.02
CA PRO A 35 -8.21 1.59 11.03
C PRO A 35 -7.73 1.67 9.58
N GLY A 36 -7.29 2.85 9.16
CA GLY A 36 -6.88 3.15 7.78
C GLY A 36 -5.42 3.56 7.69
N GLY A 37 -4.95 3.52 6.46
CA GLY A 37 -3.56 3.78 6.07
C GLY A 37 -2.95 2.56 5.38
N LYS A 38 -2.27 2.80 4.26
CA LYS A 38 -1.77 1.72 3.39
C LYS A 38 -0.94 0.67 4.13
N GLY A 39 0.05 1.06 4.95
CA GLY A 39 0.85 0.10 5.71
C GLY A 39 0.05 -0.66 6.77
N ILE A 40 -0.99 -0.06 7.35
CA ILE A 40 -1.92 -0.76 8.25
C ILE A 40 -2.71 -1.82 7.46
N ASN A 41 -3.19 -1.51 6.26
CA ASN A 41 -3.86 -2.47 5.40
C ASN A 41 -2.92 -3.62 5.01
N VAL A 42 -1.66 -3.31 4.66
CA VAL A 42 -0.63 -4.33 4.40
C VAL A 42 -0.44 -5.23 5.62
N SER A 43 -0.34 -4.67 6.84
CA SER A 43 -0.22 -5.46 8.08
C SER A 43 -1.42 -6.34 8.33
N GLN A 44 -2.64 -5.85 8.09
CA GLN A 44 -3.85 -6.65 8.24
C GLN A 44 -3.83 -7.87 7.31
N VAL A 45 -3.47 -7.66 6.04
CA VAL A 45 -3.38 -8.77 5.06
C VAL A 45 -2.26 -9.74 5.44
N LEU A 46 -1.08 -9.25 5.83
CA LEU A 46 0.01 -10.12 6.29
C LEU A 46 -0.42 -11.00 7.48
N THR A 47 -1.16 -10.42 8.43
CA THR A 47 -1.70 -11.17 9.58
C THR A 47 -2.73 -12.21 9.12
N ASN A 48 -3.64 -11.85 8.20
CA ASN A 48 -4.60 -12.79 7.60
C ASN A 48 -3.89 -13.95 6.86
N LEU A 49 -2.68 -13.72 6.32
CA LEU A 49 -1.81 -14.72 5.68
C LEU A 49 -0.85 -15.40 6.68
N GLN A 50 -1.11 -15.28 7.97
CA GLN A 50 -0.31 -15.87 9.06
C GLN A 50 1.18 -15.51 8.96
N THR A 51 1.49 -14.31 8.48
CA THR A 51 2.86 -13.85 8.28
C THR A 51 3.24 -12.84 9.35
N PRO A 52 4.27 -13.13 10.18
CA PRO A 52 4.69 -12.25 11.27
C PRO A 52 5.07 -10.85 10.77
N ASN A 53 4.44 -9.84 11.35
CA ASN A 53 4.70 -8.46 10.99
C ASN A 53 4.46 -7.52 12.18
N THR A 54 4.98 -6.30 12.09
CA THR A 54 4.72 -5.21 13.05
C THR A 54 4.48 -3.92 12.28
N THR A 55 3.37 -3.23 12.57
CA THR A 55 3.10 -1.93 11.94
C THR A 55 3.66 -0.79 12.80
N LEU A 56 4.31 0.15 12.11
CA LEU A 56 4.94 1.34 12.66
C LEU A 56 4.28 2.60 12.09
N GLY A 57 4.48 3.72 12.75
CA GLY A 57 3.98 5.02 12.28
C GLY A 57 3.74 5.99 13.42
N PHE A 58 2.93 7.01 13.14
CA PHE A 58 2.57 8.03 14.11
C PHE A 58 1.08 7.97 14.40
N THR A 59 0.71 7.96 15.69
CA THR A 59 -0.68 8.04 16.14
C THR A 59 -0.79 9.04 17.28
N GLY A 60 -1.95 9.69 17.41
CA GLY A 60 -2.20 10.62 18.50
C GLY A 60 -3.68 10.76 18.82
N GLY A 61 -3.98 11.19 20.04
CA GLY A 61 -5.31 11.45 20.54
C GLY A 61 -6.23 10.24 20.59
N PHE A 62 -7.53 10.48 20.80
CA PHE A 62 -8.52 9.41 20.91
C PHE A 62 -8.66 8.58 19.61
N THR A 63 -8.38 9.18 18.48
CA THR A 63 -8.41 8.52 17.16
C THR A 63 -7.22 7.56 17.00
N GLY A 64 -6.05 7.92 17.51
CA GLY A 64 -4.89 7.03 17.58
C GLY A 64 -5.15 5.83 18.49
N ASP A 65 -5.81 6.05 19.64
CA ASP A 65 -6.22 4.97 20.53
C ASP A 65 -7.24 4.03 19.91
N PHE A 66 -8.17 4.56 19.10
CA PHE A 66 -9.08 3.73 18.33
C PHE A 66 -8.34 2.81 17.36
N ILE A 67 -7.32 3.33 16.65
CA ILE A 67 -6.51 2.53 15.72
C ILE A 67 -5.79 1.42 16.47
N LYS A 68 -5.05 1.73 17.54
CA LYS A 68 -4.31 0.76 18.37
C LYS A 68 -5.25 -0.35 18.88
N LYS A 69 -6.37 0.02 19.51
CA LYS A 69 -7.38 -0.94 19.99
C LYS A 69 -8.01 -1.79 18.88
N SER A 70 -8.14 -1.24 17.67
CA SER A 70 -8.67 -1.98 16.52
C SER A 70 -7.68 -3.02 16.01
N LEU A 71 -6.39 -2.71 16.06
CA LEU A 71 -5.31 -3.64 15.70
C LEU A 71 -5.14 -4.73 16.76
N ASP A 72 -5.21 -4.38 18.05
CA ASP A 72 -5.18 -5.35 19.16
C ASP A 72 -6.28 -6.42 19.02
N LYS A 73 -7.52 -6.00 18.66
CA LYS A 73 -8.64 -6.93 18.42
C LYS A 73 -8.42 -7.90 17.26
N LYS A 74 -7.47 -7.61 16.39
CA LYS A 74 -7.11 -8.44 15.24
C LYS A 74 -5.77 -9.15 15.41
N ASP A 75 -5.19 -9.11 16.61
CA ASP A 75 -3.87 -9.66 16.93
C ASP A 75 -2.76 -9.13 16.01
N ILE A 76 -2.85 -7.85 15.59
CA ILE A 76 -1.86 -7.19 14.75
C ILE A 76 -0.88 -6.44 15.64
N ASN A 77 0.38 -6.88 15.63
CA ASN A 77 1.44 -6.20 16.37
C ASN A 77 1.65 -4.78 15.85
N HIS A 78 1.76 -3.83 16.77
CA HIS A 78 2.03 -2.44 16.41
C HIS A 78 3.00 -1.79 17.40
N ASP A 79 3.76 -0.82 16.92
CA ASP A 79 4.70 -0.04 17.75
C ASP A 79 4.73 1.41 17.24
N PHE A 80 3.61 2.09 17.39
CA PHE A 80 3.43 3.48 16.98
C PHE A 80 4.18 4.45 17.89
N ILE A 81 4.60 5.56 17.31
CA ILE A 81 5.11 6.72 18.03
C ILE A 81 3.95 7.66 18.29
N GLU A 82 3.75 8.01 19.55
CA GLU A 82 2.71 8.95 19.93
C GLU A 82 3.11 10.39 19.58
N VAL A 83 2.17 11.13 18.99
CA VAL A 83 2.32 12.53 18.60
C VAL A 83 1.20 13.38 19.18
N SER A 84 1.43 14.68 19.29
CA SER A 84 0.40 15.63 19.73
C SER A 84 -0.69 15.79 18.68
N GLY A 85 -1.93 15.97 19.14
CA GLY A 85 -3.10 16.10 18.27
C GLY A 85 -3.69 14.74 17.87
N ASP A 86 -4.83 14.80 17.21
CA ASP A 86 -5.57 13.61 16.81
C ASP A 86 -5.08 13.05 15.48
N THR A 87 -4.96 11.75 15.38
CA THR A 87 -4.82 11.07 14.09
C THR A 87 -6.02 11.41 13.21
N ARG A 88 -5.78 11.72 11.94
CA ARG A 88 -6.84 12.18 11.02
C ARG A 88 -7.96 11.18 10.85
N ILE A 89 -9.15 11.71 10.51
CA ILE A 89 -10.30 10.93 10.07
C ILE A 89 -10.51 11.22 8.59
N ASN A 90 -10.61 10.18 7.77
CA ASN A 90 -11.07 10.27 6.40
C ASN A 90 -12.53 9.83 6.34
N ILE A 91 -13.38 10.61 5.70
CA ILE A 91 -14.77 10.25 5.46
C ILE A 91 -14.88 9.68 4.06
N LYS A 92 -15.45 8.47 3.96
CA LYS A 92 -15.79 7.82 2.69
C LYS A 92 -17.32 7.74 2.63
N MET A 93 -17.89 8.66 1.89
CA MET A 93 -19.34 8.76 1.73
C MET A 93 -19.77 8.02 0.48
N LYS A 94 -20.64 7.03 0.66
CA LYS A 94 -21.27 6.28 -0.43
C LYS A 94 -22.73 6.73 -0.57
N ASP A 95 -23.07 7.17 -1.77
CA ASP A 95 -24.44 7.44 -2.21
C ASP A 95 -24.86 6.37 -3.24
N ILE A 96 -26.10 6.36 -3.66
CA ILE A 96 -26.66 5.39 -4.60
C ILE A 96 -25.81 5.30 -5.89
N ASN A 97 -25.36 6.45 -6.41
CA ASN A 97 -24.68 6.55 -7.71
C ASN A 97 -23.27 7.17 -7.64
N SER A 98 -22.78 7.50 -6.46
CA SER A 98 -21.50 8.19 -6.31
C SER A 98 -20.79 7.82 -5.02
N GLU A 99 -19.47 8.00 -5.04
CA GLU A 99 -18.61 7.89 -3.87
C GLU A 99 -17.78 9.16 -3.76
N SER A 100 -17.72 9.73 -2.56
CA SER A 100 -16.93 10.92 -2.27
C SER A 100 -16.01 10.69 -1.09
N GLU A 101 -14.78 11.18 -1.18
CA GLU A 101 -13.80 11.09 -0.09
C GLU A 101 -13.43 12.47 0.41
N ILE A 102 -13.48 12.65 1.73
CA ILE A 102 -12.97 13.83 2.42
C ILE A 102 -11.83 13.39 3.32
N ASN A 103 -10.61 13.74 2.94
CA ASN A 103 -9.41 13.35 3.67
C ASN A 103 -9.05 14.42 4.70
N GLY A 104 -9.04 14.02 5.98
CA GLY A 104 -8.66 14.88 7.10
C GLY A 104 -7.18 15.28 7.08
N ASN A 105 -6.87 16.39 7.76
CA ASN A 105 -5.49 16.81 7.95
C ASN A 105 -4.78 15.92 8.98
N SER A 106 -3.53 15.58 8.69
CA SER A 106 -2.66 14.87 9.63
C SER A 106 -2.25 15.78 10.80
N PRO A 107 -1.97 15.22 11.98
CA PRO A 107 -1.30 15.94 13.05
C PRO A 107 0.10 16.38 12.60
N GLU A 108 0.64 17.38 13.28
CA GLU A 108 2.02 17.81 13.07
C GLU A 108 2.98 16.78 13.66
N ILE A 109 3.96 16.36 12.86
CA ILE A 109 4.99 15.42 13.28
C ILE A 109 6.24 16.19 13.67
N SER A 110 6.57 16.19 14.94
CA SER A 110 7.74 16.90 15.45
C SER A 110 9.06 16.24 15.05
N SER A 111 10.13 17.01 15.06
CA SER A 111 11.49 16.48 14.82
C SER A 111 11.90 15.41 15.85
N GLU A 112 11.37 15.50 17.08
CA GLU A 112 11.60 14.48 18.11
C GLU A 112 10.89 13.16 17.77
N ALA A 113 9.64 13.22 17.32
CA ALA A 113 8.92 12.03 16.87
C ALA A 113 9.63 11.36 15.68
N LEU A 114 10.14 12.14 14.72
CA LEU A 114 10.96 11.63 13.62
C LEU A 114 12.26 10.98 14.10
N LYS A 115 12.93 11.55 15.10
CA LYS A 115 14.12 10.92 15.69
C LYS A 115 13.79 9.57 16.33
N LYS A 116 12.68 9.48 17.08
CA LYS A 116 12.20 8.20 17.65
C LYS A 116 11.94 7.16 16.56
N LEU A 117 11.33 7.55 15.44
CA LEU A 117 11.13 6.66 14.29
C LEU A 117 12.46 6.18 13.71
N LYS A 118 13.42 7.07 13.48
CA LYS A 118 14.75 6.72 12.97
C LYS A 118 15.48 5.73 13.89
N VAL A 119 15.40 5.92 15.22
CA VAL A 119 15.97 4.97 16.19
C VAL A 119 15.35 3.59 16.07
N LYS A 120 14.00 3.50 15.95
CA LYS A 120 13.30 2.21 15.74
C LYS A 120 13.74 1.54 14.44
N LEU A 121 13.76 2.29 13.34
CA LEU A 121 14.14 1.76 12.04
C LEU A 121 15.63 1.37 11.98
N GLY A 122 16.50 2.05 12.74
CA GLY A 122 17.91 1.70 12.88
C GLY A 122 18.16 0.37 13.61
N SER A 123 17.15 -0.17 14.32
CA SER A 123 17.23 -1.49 14.97
C SER A 123 16.85 -2.66 14.08
N LEU A 124 16.43 -2.43 12.84
CA LEU A 124 16.19 -3.48 11.86
C LEU A 124 17.50 -4.22 11.58
N ILE A 125 17.40 -5.47 11.14
CA ILE A 125 18.55 -6.31 10.84
C ILE A 125 18.53 -6.82 9.39
N THR A 126 19.68 -7.25 8.91
CA THR A 126 19.79 -7.92 7.60
C THR A 126 18.79 -9.08 7.49
N GLY A 127 18.05 -9.12 6.40
CA GLY A 127 16.99 -10.09 6.14
C GLY A 127 15.59 -9.64 6.54
N ASP A 128 15.47 -8.53 7.28
CA ASP A 128 14.17 -7.89 7.50
C ASP A 128 13.62 -7.30 6.20
N THR A 129 12.29 -7.12 6.15
CA THR A 129 11.62 -6.41 5.06
C THR A 129 10.87 -5.22 5.63
N LEU A 130 11.06 -4.05 5.04
CA LEU A 130 10.37 -2.82 5.41
C LEU A 130 9.45 -2.37 4.26
N VAL A 131 8.15 -2.26 4.55
CA VAL A 131 7.16 -1.72 3.62
C VAL A 131 6.93 -0.26 3.99
N LEU A 132 7.31 0.65 3.11
CA LEU A 132 7.06 2.09 3.22
C LEU A 132 5.82 2.41 2.39
N SER A 133 4.69 2.76 3.04
CA SER A 133 3.42 2.89 2.32
C SER A 133 2.61 4.11 2.73
N GLY A 134 2.03 4.76 1.73
CA GLY A 134 1.03 5.82 1.90
C GLY A 134 1.57 7.22 1.69
N SER A 135 0.75 8.20 2.05
CA SER A 135 1.06 9.62 1.93
C SER A 135 1.99 10.09 3.05
N VAL A 136 2.79 11.09 2.74
CA VAL A 136 3.64 11.80 3.70
C VAL A 136 2.86 12.97 4.28
N PRO A 137 2.81 13.15 5.63
CA PRO A 137 2.25 14.34 6.26
C PRO A 137 2.93 15.63 5.77
N LYS A 138 2.19 16.73 5.66
CA LYS A 138 2.74 18.03 5.21
C LYS A 138 3.87 18.57 6.09
N SER A 139 3.94 18.15 7.35
CA SER A 139 5.00 18.53 8.31
C SER A 139 6.32 17.78 8.10
N ILE A 140 6.35 16.81 7.18
CA ILE A 140 7.53 15.98 6.88
C ILE A 140 7.96 16.25 5.43
N SER A 141 9.28 16.23 5.18
CA SER A 141 9.81 16.37 3.82
C SER A 141 9.36 15.20 2.94
N SER A 142 9.08 15.46 1.65
CA SER A 142 8.84 14.45 0.62
C SER A 142 10.02 13.47 0.43
N THR A 143 11.23 13.85 0.89
CA THR A 143 12.43 13.01 0.83
C THR A 143 12.45 11.90 1.90
N ILE A 144 11.52 11.89 2.85
CA ILE A 144 11.57 11.02 4.05
C ILE A 144 11.76 9.54 3.72
N TYR A 145 11.15 9.01 2.66
CA TYR A 145 11.31 7.61 2.30
C TYR A 145 12.73 7.28 1.82
N LYS A 146 13.35 8.19 1.04
CA LYS A 146 14.76 8.10 0.68
C LYS A 146 15.66 8.18 1.90
N ASP A 147 15.39 9.14 2.80
CA ASP A 147 16.20 9.34 4.00
C ASP A 147 16.15 8.11 4.91
N ILE A 148 14.98 7.51 5.09
CA ILE A 148 14.81 6.24 5.81
C ILE A 148 15.66 5.14 5.15
N MET A 149 15.59 4.96 3.85
CA MET A 149 16.35 3.94 3.14
C MET A 149 17.87 4.14 3.22
N THR A 150 18.31 5.37 3.41
CA THR A 150 19.72 5.69 3.62
C THR A 150 20.18 5.36 5.04
N ASP A 151 19.29 5.53 6.03
CA ASP A 151 19.61 5.42 7.44
C ASP A 151 19.43 3.99 8.02
N ILE A 152 18.70 3.10 7.34
CA ILE A 152 18.47 1.72 7.80
C ILE A 152 19.67 0.81 7.52
N PRO A 153 19.84 -0.29 8.28
CA PRO A 153 20.93 -1.24 8.06
C PRO A 153 20.91 -1.87 6.67
N ASN A 154 22.11 -2.12 6.13
CA ASN A 154 22.27 -2.83 4.88
C ASN A 154 21.65 -4.23 4.93
N GLY A 155 21.06 -4.66 3.81
CA GLY A 155 20.43 -5.98 3.68
C GLY A 155 18.96 -6.02 4.12
N VAL A 156 18.39 -4.91 4.57
CA VAL A 156 16.93 -4.75 4.71
C VAL A 156 16.33 -4.54 3.31
N LYS A 157 15.35 -5.36 2.94
CA LYS A 157 14.62 -5.18 1.68
C LYS A 157 13.53 -4.14 1.86
N VAL A 158 13.49 -3.12 1.01
CA VAL A 158 12.46 -2.07 1.08
C VAL A 158 11.47 -2.20 -0.06
N ILE A 159 10.19 -2.20 0.27
CA ILE A 159 9.07 -2.13 -0.65
C ILE A 159 8.42 -0.77 -0.47
N LEU A 160 8.28 0.01 -1.56
CA LEU A 160 7.76 1.37 -1.51
C LEU A 160 6.44 1.47 -2.31
N ASP A 161 5.36 1.82 -1.63
CA ASP A 161 4.05 2.12 -2.22
C ASP A 161 3.61 3.54 -1.87
N ALA A 162 4.17 4.50 -2.55
CA ALA A 162 3.87 5.92 -2.44
C ALA A 162 3.43 6.47 -3.80
N LYS A 163 3.05 7.75 -3.84
CA LYS A 163 2.68 8.44 -5.07
C LYS A 163 3.29 9.84 -5.17
N GLY A 164 3.29 10.40 -6.39
CA GLY A 164 3.76 11.75 -6.66
C GLY A 164 5.22 11.94 -6.26
N GLU A 165 5.53 13.11 -5.69
CA GLU A 165 6.89 13.50 -5.32
C GLU A 165 7.54 12.55 -4.31
N ALA A 166 6.77 12.03 -3.33
CA ALA A 166 7.30 11.08 -2.34
C ALA A 166 7.76 9.76 -2.97
N LEU A 167 7.12 9.31 -4.05
CA LEU A 167 7.56 8.16 -4.82
C LEU A 167 8.85 8.49 -5.59
N LEU A 168 8.88 9.59 -6.33
CA LEU A 168 10.04 10.01 -7.12
C LEU A 168 11.30 10.21 -6.27
N GLU A 169 11.17 10.88 -5.14
CA GLU A 169 12.27 11.03 -4.19
C GLU A 169 12.65 9.68 -3.56
N GLY A 170 11.65 8.87 -3.21
CA GLY A 170 11.87 7.55 -2.60
C GLY A 170 12.60 6.57 -3.52
N ILE A 171 12.36 6.61 -4.84
CA ILE A 171 13.06 5.74 -5.82
C ILE A 171 14.57 5.92 -5.77
N LYS A 172 15.06 7.14 -5.49
CA LYS A 172 16.50 7.43 -5.35
C LYS A 172 17.17 6.65 -4.19
N GLY A 173 16.37 6.15 -3.23
CA GLY A 173 16.83 5.23 -2.17
C GLY A 173 16.98 3.78 -2.62
N LYS A 174 16.74 3.46 -3.89
CA LYS A 174 16.88 2.14 -4.53
C LYS A 174 16.03 1.05 -3.87
N PRO A 175 14.70 1.25 -3.72
CA PRO A 175 13.82 0.24 -3.15
C PRO A 175 13.87 -1.07 -3.95
N TYR A 176 13.72 -2.19 -3.25
CA TYR A 176 13.66 -3.52 -3.87
C TYR A 176 12.46 -3.65 -4.83
N MET A 177 11.32 -3.06 -4.48
CA MET A 177 10.13 -3.03 -5.33
C MET A 177 9.35 -1.74 -5.10
N ILE A 178 8.79 -1.19 -6.17
CA ILE A 178 7.78 -0.13 -6.14
C ILE A 178 6.51 -0.59 -6.82
N LYS A 179 5.35 -0.03 -6.40
CA LYS A 179 4.07 -0.39 -7.01
C LYS A 179 3.24 0.85 -7.39
N PRO A 180 3.47 1.52 -8.51
CA PRO A 180 2.50 2.44 -9.08
C PRO A 180 1.33 1.68 -9.72
N ASN A 181 0.17 2.32 -9.90
CA ASN A 181 -0.80 1.90 -10.88
C ASN A 181 -0.51 2.57 -12.24
N ASN A 182 -1.22 2.17 -13.31
CA ASN A 182 -1.01 2.72 -14.65
C ASN A 182 -1.26 4.24 -14.72
N HIS A 183 -2.22 4.77 -13.98
CA HIS A 183 -2.48 6.22 -13.92
C HIS A 183 -1.36 6.95 -13.18
N GLU A 184 -0.96 6.46 -12.01
CA GLU A 184 0.16 7.03 -11.23
C GLU A 184 1.46 7.02 -12.03
N LEU A 185 1.70 5.96 -12.83
CA LEU A 185 2.86 5.89 -13.72
C LEU A 185 2.76 6.94 -14.84
N GLY A 186 1.59 7.11 -15.46
CA GLY A 186 1.35 8.14 -16.46
C GLY A 186 1.52 9.54 -15.90
N ASP A 187 0.98 9.82 -14.71
CA ASP A 187 1.09 11.12 -14.02
C ASP A 187 2.54 11.50 -13.73
N ILE A 188 3.42 10.53 -13.40
CA ILE A 188 4.85 10.79 -13.15
C ILE A 188 5.54 11.38 -14.38
N PHE A 189 5.16 10.94 -15.57
CA PHE A 189 5.81 11.36 -16.83
C PHE A 189 4.96 12.32 -17.66
N ASP A 190 3.81 12.77 -17.13
CA ASP A 190 2.82 13.61 -17.83
C ASP A 190 2.42 13.02 -19.19
N VAL A 191 2.09 11.72 -19.19
CA VAL A 191 1.71 10.97 -20.38
C VAL A 191 0.48 10.10 -20.12
N LYS A 192 -0.28 9.83 -21.19
CA LYS A 192 -1.31 8.80 -21.17
C LYS A 192 -0.68 7.47 -21.62
N LEU A 193 -0.87 6.43 -20.85
CA LEU A 193 -0.41 5.08 -21.20
C LEU A 193 -1.56 4.34 -21.87
N ASP A 194 -1.47 4.17 -23.18
CA ASP A 194 -2.54 3.57 -23.98
C ASP A 194 -2.28 2.09 -24.34
N SER A 195 -1.05 1.61 -24.03
CA SER A 195 -0.65 0.22 -24.34
C SER A 195 0.19 -0.41 -23.22
N ILE A 196 0.35 -1.74 -23.30
CA ILE A 196 1.26 -2.49 -22.43
C ILE A 196 2.71 -2.08 -22.71
N GLU A 197 3.04 -1.85 -23.98
CA GLU A 197 4.36 -1.42 -24.44
C GLU A 197 4.74 -0.07 -23.85
N ASP A 198 3.82 0.90 -23.85
CA ASP A 198 4.03 2.20 -23.19
C ASP A 198 4.25 2.03 -21.69
N THR A 199 3.44 1.19 -21.05
CA THR A 199 3.56 0.92 -19.62
C THR A 199 4.91 0.30 -19.27
N ILE A 200 5.43 -0.60 -20.09
CA ILE A 200 6.77 -1.19 -19.94
C ILE A 200 7.84 -0.13 -20.16
N LEU A 201 7.72 0.66 -21.23
CA LEU A 201 8.68 1.73 -21.56
C LEU A 201 8.86 2.71 -20.40
N TYR A 202 7.74 3.22 -19.86
CA TYR A 202 7.79 4.16 -18.75
C TYR A 202 8.13 3.49 -17.41
N GLY A 203 7.74 2.24 -17.22
CA GLY A 203 8.19 1.44 -16.08
C GLY A 203 9.72 1.28 -16.07
N LYS A 204 10.34 0.99 -17.21
CA LYS A 204 11.81 0.89 -17.31
C LYS A 204 12.53 2.18 -16.93
N LYS A 205 11.95 3.35 -17.26
CA LYS A 205 12.51 4.63 -16.80
C LYS A 205 12.55 4.74 -15.27
N LEU A 206 11.62 4.09 -14.55
CA LEU A 206 11.67 4.04 -13.08
C LEU A 206 12.76 3.08 -12.57
N LEU A 207 13.13 2.02 -13.32
CA LEU A 207 14.33 1.22 -13.02
C LEU A 207 15.58 2.08 -13.15
N ASP A 208 15.69 2.87 -14.22
CA ASP A 208 16.83 3.77 -14.45
C ASP A 208 16.98 4.82 -13.35
N LEU A 209 15.86 5.24 -12.73
CA LEU A 209 15.85 6.16 -11.59
C LEU A 209 16.27 5.48 -10.28
N GLY A 210 16.32 4.15 -10.22
CA GLY A 210 16.88 3.42 -9.08
C GLY A 210 16.02 2.30 -8.49
N ALA A 211 14.76 2.13 -8.85
CA ALA A 211 13.95 1.00 -8.41
C ALA A 211 14.58 -0.32 -8.92
N GLN A 212 14.56 -1.38 -8.11
CA GLN A 212 15.13 -2.66 -8.54
C GLN A 212 14.10 -3.52 -9.29
N ASN A 213 12.82 -3.42 -8.92
CA ASN A 213 11.70 -4.10 -9.57
C ASN A 213 10.46 -3.21 -9.49
N ILE A 214 9.58 -3.33 -10.48
CA ILE A 214 8.37 -2.51 -10.53
C ILE A 214 7.18 -3.43 -10.78
N ILE A 215 6.12 -3.24 -10.00
CA ILE A 215 4.82 -3.82 -10.28
C ILE A 215 3.89 -2.68 -10.68
N VAL A 216 3.36 -2.71 -11.90
CA VAL A 216 2.33 -1.76 -12.35
C VAL A 216 0.99 -2.44 -12.31
N SER A 217 0.12 -2.00 -11.38
CA SER A 217 -1.24 -2.55 -11.27
C SER A 217 -2.17 -1.88 -12.30
N MET A 218 -2.99 -2.71 -12.98
CA MET A 218 -3.89 -2.30 -14.07
C MET A 218 -5.34 -2.72 -13.78
N ALA A 219 -5.72 -2.76 -12.52
CA ALA A 219 -7.06 -3.16 -12.05
C ALA A 219 -7.51 -4.51 -12.65
N GLY A 220 -8.65 -4.55 -13.36
CA GLY A 220 -9.19 -5.76 -13.99
C GLY A 220 -8.32 -6.38 -15.08
N ASP A 221 -7.38 -5.63 -15.64
CA ASP A 221 -6.44 -6.10 -16.67
C ASP A 221 -5.21 -6.81 -16.05
N GLY A 222 -5.15 -6.92 -14.72
CA GLY A 222 -4.08 -7.59 -14.01
C GLY A 222 -2.94 -6.67 -13.61
N ALA A 223 -1.69 -7.10 -13.82
CA ALA A 223 -0.52 -6.27 -13.53
C ALA A 223 0.69 -6.69 -14.36
N LEU A 224 1.63 -5.76 -14.47
CA LEU A 224 2.97 -6.00 -15.04
C LEU A 224 4.01 -6.09 -13.92
N LEU A 225 4.93 -7.02 -14.04
CA LEU A 225 6.18 -7.03 -13.29
C LEU A 225 7.32 -6.70 -14.25
N ILE A 226 8.01 -5.61 -13.98
CA ILE A 226 9.14 -5.13 -14.79
C ILE A 226 10.40 -5.25 -13.95
N THR A 227 11.35 -6.04 -14.43
CA THR A 227 12.66 -6.27 -13.81
C THR A 227 13.77 -5.76 -14.74
N PRO A 228 15.02 -5.64 -14.28
CA PRO A 228 16.15 -5.26 -15.14
C PRO A 228 16.37 -6.19 -16.35
N THR A 229 15.90 -7.43 -16.28
CA THR A 229 16.19 -8.46 -17.28
C THR A 229 14.99 -8.89 -18.11
N ALA A 230 13.76 -8.67 -17.64
CA ALA A 230 12.55 -9.13 -18.32
C ALA A 230 11.32 -8.43 -17.80
N SER A 231 10.27 -8.39 -18.63
CA SER A 231 8.93 -7.94 -18.28
C SER A 231 7.95 -9.11 -18.34
N TYR A 232 7.01 -9.12 -17.40
CA TYR A 232 6.00 -10.17 -17.27
C TYR A 232 4.62 -9.55 -17.09
N ILE A 233 3.61 -10.21 -17.66
CA ILE A 233 2.21 -9.86 -17.43
C ILE A 233 1.52 -10.96 -16.64
N ALA A 234 0.71 -10.58 -15.66
CA ALA A 234 -0.17 -11.48 -14.95
C ALA A 234 -1.63 -11.06 -15.17
N ASN A 235 -2.50 -12.01 -15.50
CA ASN A 235 -3.94 -11.75 -15.55
C ASN A 235 -4.51 -11.53 -14.14
N ALA A 236 -5.56 -10.70 -14.02
CA ALA A 236 -6.42 -10.75 -12.85
C ALA A 236 -7.31 -12.00 -12.91
N PRO A 237 -7.49 -12.75 -11.80
CA PRO A 237 -8.54 -13.75 -11.69
C PRO A 237 -9.92 -13.17 -11.99
N LYS A 238 -10.85 -14.02 -12.44
CA LYS A 238 -12.23 -13.59 -12.73
C LYS A 238 -13.06 -13.57 -11.43
N GLY A 239 -13.80 -12.49 -11.22
CA GLY A 239 -14.68 -12.35 -10.06
C GLY A 239 -15.57 -11.12 -10.15
N LYS A 240 -16.53 -11.01 -9.24
CA LYS A 240 -17.38 -9.83 -9.11
C LYS A 240 -16.66 -8.80 -8.23
N LEU A 241 -16.43 -7.61 -8.77
CA LEU A 241 -15.91 -6.50 -7.98
C LEU A 241 -16.91 -6.13 -6.88
N VAL A 242 -16.47 -6.17 -5.64
CA VAL A 242 -17.25 -5.79 -4.45
C VAL A 242 -16.68 -4.50 -3.84
N ASN A 243 -15.36 -4.44 -3.64
CA ASN A 243 -14.69 -3.28 -3.06
C ASN A 243 -13.25 -3.16 -3.56
N SER A 244 -12.92 -2.09 -4.28
CA SER A 244 -11.56 -1.87 -4.78
C SER A 244 -10.59 -1.29 -3.74
N VAL A 245 -11.12 -0.81 -2.60
CA VAL A 245 -10.29 -0.18 -1.55
C VAL A 245 -9.39 -1.23 -0.89
N GLY A 246 -8.11 -0.95 -0.83
CA GLY A 246 -7.11 -1.85 -0.23
C GLY A 246 -6.64 -3.00 -1.14
N ALA A 247 -7.18 -3.15 -2.37
CA ALA A 247 -6.70 -4.17 -3.30
C ALA A 247 -5.21 -3.99 -3.67
N GLY A 248 -4.78 -2.75 -3.90
CA GLY A 248 -3.38 -2.41 -4.12
C GLY A 248 -2.49 -2.71 -2.91
N ASP A 249 -2.97 -2.40 -1.70
CA ASP A 249 -2.25 -2.69 -0.45
C ASP A 249 -2.14 -4.21 -0.23
N SER A 250 -3.20 -4.96 -0.60
CA SER A 250 -3.22 -6.42 -0.54
C SER A 250 -2.26 -7.06 -1.53
N LEU A 251 -2.10 -6.48 -2.73
CA LEU A 251 -1.07 -6.90 -3.68
C LEU A 251 0.33 -6.71 -3.07
N VAL A 252 0.60 -5.55 -2.47
CA VAL A 252 1.87 -5.28 -1.77
C VAL A 252 2.09 -6.30 -0.65
N ALA A 253 1.06 -6.59 0.14
CA ALA A 253 1.15 -7.54 1.25
C ALA A 253 1.46 -8.96 0.75
N GLY A 254 0.76 -9.45 -0.28
CA GLY A 254 0.99 -10.77 -0.86
C GLY A 254 2.39 -10.90 -1.46
N PHE A 255 2.84 -9.89 -2.22
CA PHE A 255 4.22 -9.85 -2.73
C PHE A 255 5.24 -9.87 -1.59
N THR A 256 5.05 -9.04 -0.58
CA THR A 256 5.92 -8.97 0.60
C THR A 256 5.97 -10.31 1.35
N CYS A 257 4.82 -10.95 1.54
CA CYS A 257 4.71 -12.29 2.12
C CYS A 257 5.53 -13.32 1.33
N GLY A 258 5.42 -13.30 -0.01
CA GLY A 258 6.20 -14.18 -0.89
C GLY A 258 7.70 -13.96 -0.75
N VAL A 259 8.15 -12.71 -0.77
CA VAL A 259 9.55 -12.34 -0.58
C VAL A 259 10.08 -12.79 0.78
N TYR A 260 9.30 -12.58 1.85
CA TYR A 260 9.64 -13.01 3.20
C TYR A 260 9.77 -14.53 3.33
N LYS A 261 8.88 -15.27 2.68
CA LYS A 261 8.90 -16.74 2.62
C LYS A 261 10.02 -17.31 1.69
N GLY A 262 10.83 -16.45 1.08
CA GLY A 262 11.93 -16.85 0.19
C GLY A 262 11.48 -17.38 -1.17
N LEU A 263 10.26 -17.06 -1.61
CA LEU A 263 9.80 -17.40 -2.94
C LEU A 263 10.57 -16.60 -4.01
N ASP A 264 10.70 -17.17 -5.20
CA ASP A 264 11.18 -16.40 -6.35
C ASP A 264 10.23 -15.24 -6.68
N ILE A 265 10.74 -14.25 -7.41
CA ILE A 265 10.00 -13.00 -7.67
C ILE A 265 8.68 -13.23 -8.40
N LEU A 266 8.59 -14.23 -9.30
CA LEU A 266 7.38 -14.55 -10.05
C LEU A 266 6.32 -15.17 -9.13
N LYS A 267 6.71 -16.06 -8.22
CA LYS A 267 5.79 -16.64 -7.23
C LYS A 267 5.32 -15.58 -6.24
N ALA A 268 6.22 -14.68 -5.79
CA ALA A 268 5.85 -13.55 -4.94
C ALA A 268 4.87 -12.60 -5.67
N PHE A 269 5.11 -12.30 -6.94
CA PHE A 269 4.22 -11.51 -7.79
C PHE A 269 2.85 -12.18 -7.94
N LYS A 270 2.82 -13.49 -8.22
CA LYS A 270 1.62 -14.29 -8.33
C LYS A 270 0.77 -14.22 -7.05
N LEU A 271 1.41 -14.33 -5.89
CA LEU A 271 0.74 -14.22 -4.59
C LEU A 271 0.17 -12.82 -4.39
N GLY A 272 0.91 -11.78 -4.79
CA GLY A 272 0.43 -10.39 -4.76
C GLY A 272 -0.85 -10.19 -5.57
N ILE A 273 -0.89 -10.69 -6.82
CA ILE A 273 -2.10 -10.61 -7.68
C ILE A 273 -3.28 -11.32 -7.04
N ALA A 274 -3.07 -12.53 -6.51
CA ALA A 274 -4.13 -13.28 -5.83
C ALA A 274 -4.69 -12.53 -4.64
N CYS A 275 -3.84 -11.92 -3.80
CA CYS A 275 -4.27 -11.10 -2.65
C CYS A 275 -5.05 -9.86 -3.07
N GLY A 276 -4.54 -9.13 -4.08
CA GLY A 276 -5.22 -7.95 -4.61
C GLY A 276 -6.61 -8.27 -5.15
N SER A 277 -6.71 -9.35 -5.94
CA SER A 277 -7.98 -9.82 -6.51
C SER A 277 -8.94 -10.33 -5.42
N ALA A 278 -8.44 -11.09 -4.43
CA ALA A 278 -9.25 -11.58 -3.33
C ALA A 278 -9.87 -10.43 -2.52
N SER A 279 -9.09 -9.38 -2.25
CA SER A 279 -9.63 -8.17 -1.59
C SER A 279 -10.64 -7.43 -2.46
N ALA A 280 -10.39 -7.33 -3.77
CA ALA A 280 -11.33 -6.66 -4.69
C ALA A 280 -12.68 -7.39 -4.78
N PHE A 281 -12.72 -8.70 -4.54
CA PHE A 281 -13.94 -9.52 -4.58
C PHE A 281 -14.62 -9.72 -3.23
N SER A 282 -14.10 -9.09 -2.17
CA SER A 282 -14.57 -9.19 -0.80
C SER A 282 -14.99 -7.82 -0.25
N GLU A 283 -15.85 -7.80 0.77
CA GLU A 283 -16.20 -6.55 1.48
C GLU A 283 -15.01 -6.02 2.30
N ASN A 284 -14.18 -6.92 2.79
CA ASN A 284 -13.00 -6.65 3.62
C ASN A 284 -11.72 -7.07 2.89
N LEU A 285 -10.56 -6.78 3.52
CA LEU A 285 -9.27 -7.28 3.05
C LEU A 285 -9.24 -8.81 3.03
N CYS A 286 -8.55 -9.39 2.06
CA CYS A 286 -8.54 -10.82 1.76
C CYS A 286 -8.16 -11.71 2.94
N THR A 287 -8.72 -12.91 2.93
CA THR A 287 -8.35 -14.02 3.82
C THR A 287 -7.45 -15.03 3.08
N GLU A 288 -6.73 -15.87 3.85
CA GLU A 288 -5.86 -16.92 3.29
C GLU A 288 -6.64 -17.87 2.35
N ILE A 289 -7.86 -18.28 2.76
CA ILE A 289 -8.70 -19.21 1.97
C ILE A 289 -9.07 -18.62 0.60
N GLU A 290 -9.44 -17.34 0.55
CA GLU A 290 -9.76 -16.65 -0.70
C GLU A 290 -8.54 -16.54 -1.60
N VAL A 291 -7.39 -16.23 -1.03
CA VAL A 291 -6.10 -16.12 -1.74
C VAL A 291 -5.69 -17.48 -2.33
N GLU A 292 -5.75 -18.57 -1.56
CA GLU A 292 -5.40 -19.92 -2.05
C GLU A 292 -6.27 -20.37 -3.23
N ARG A 293 -7.55 -20.02 -3.21
CA ARG A 293 -8.47 -20.29 -4.31
C ARG A 293 -8.04 -19.56 -5.58
N LEU A 294 -7.83 -18.23 -5.48
CA LEU A 294 -7.51 -17.38 -6.64
C LEU A 294 -6.08 -17.56 -7.14
N LEU A 295 -5.15 -17.97 -6.28
CA LEU A 295 -3.76 -18.21 -6.66
C LEU A 295 -3.63 -19.23 -7.82
N LYS A 296 -4.55 -20.19 -7.93
CA LYS A 296 -4.57 -21.20 -8.99
C LYS A 296 -4.98 -20.60 -10.35
N GLU A 297 -5.72 -19.50 -10.36
CA GLU A 297 -6.22 -18.83 -11.56
C GLU A 297 -5.24 -17.81 -12.14
N VAL A 298 -4.27 -17.34 -11.35
CA VAL A 298 -3.25 -16.40 -11.82
C VAL A 298 -2.26 -17.10 -12.73
N LYS A 299 -2.13 -16.60 -13.94
CA LYS A 299 -1.13 -17.02 -14.94
C LYS A 299 -0.18 -15.87 -15.18
N ILE A 300 1.10 -16.18 -15.32
CA ILE A 300 2.16 -15.22 -15.63
C ILE A 300 2.77 -15.61 -16.96
N GLU A 301 2.92 -14.64 -17.84
CA GLU A 301 3.55 -14.81 -19.14
C GLU A 301 4.68 -13.80 -19.28
N GLN A 302 5.80 -14.23 -19.82
CA GLN A 302 6.90 -13.31 -20.14
C GLN A 302 6.58 -12.57 -21.44
N ILE A 303 6.78 -11.25 -21.42
CA ILE A 303 6.61 -10.43 -22.61
C ILE A 303 7.92 -10.46 -23.38
N ILE A 304 7.86 -10.89 -24.63
CA ILE A 304 8.99 -10.84 -25.57
C ILE A 304 9.03 -9.43 -26.14
N GLU A 305 9.96 -8.65 -25.66
CA GLU A 305 10.18 -7.31 -26.20
C GLU A 305 10.94 -7.43 -27.52
N THR A 306 10.36 -6.89 -28.59
CA THR A 306 11.07 -6.76 -29.86
C THR A 306 12.10 -5.63 -29.73
N PRO A 307 13.35 -5.83 -30.17
CA PRO A 307 14.43 -4.85 -30.05
C PRO A 307 14.15 -3.56 -30.82
#